data_a931615279491331e8bb3565550bfa09
#
_entry.id   a931615279491331e8bb3565550bfa09
#
_cell.length_a   1.000
_cell.length_b   1.000
_cell.length_c   1.000
_cell.angle_alpha   90.00
_cell.angle_beta   90.00
_cell.angle_gamma   90.00
#
_symmetry.space_group_name_H-M   'P 1'
#
loop_
_entity.id
_entity.type
_entity.pdbx_description
1 polymer ?
#
loop_
_entity_poly.entity_id
_entity_poly.type
_entity_poly.pdbx_seq_one_letter_code
_entity_poly.pdbx_strand_id
1 'polypeptide(L)'
;MQSSHIVKVDSKGRVLIPVDMRADMSIADGTHILVTRDESNGHLRMTPIPKGSMAEVSMKICEFSLMASVAAALSGNSFNIIMSESKRIDEKNTEIRMLVDLSEASRNMDALREILSNIEGVNAVDVAAK
;
A
#
# COMPACT_ATOMS: atom_id res chain seq x y z
N MET A 1 22.08 -15.03 -1.79
CA MET A 1 22.54 -15.45 -3.12
C MET A 1 21.78 -14.68 -4.20
N GLN A 2 22.50 -14.13 -5.16
CA GLN A 2 21.86 -13.48 -6.31
C GLN A 2 21.69 -14.48 -7.45
N SER A 3 20.55 -14.44 -8.09
CA SER A 3 20.29 -15.14 -9.33
C SER A 3 19.67 -14.16 -10.33
N SER A 4 19.90 -14.39 -11.58
CA SER A 4 19.40 -13.52 -12.64
C SER A 4 18.81 -14.37 -13.77
N HIS A 5 17.69 -13.88 -14.29
CA HIS A 5 17.01 -14.52 -15.42
C HIS A 5 16.61 -13.47 -16.43
N ILE A 6 16.60 -13.87 -17.68
CA ILE A 6 15.99 -13.06 -18.73
C ILE A 6 14.62 -13.64 -19.00
N VAL A 7 13.60 -12.81 -18.86
CA VAL A 7 12.21 -13.20 -19.10
C VAL A 7 11.65 -12.36 -20.25
N LYS A 8 10.67 -12.90 -20.92
CA LYS A 8 10.05 -12.24 -22.06
C LYS A 8 8.66 -11.74 -21.69
N VAL A 9 8.36 -10.52 -22.07
CA VAL A 9 7.02 -9.95 -21.92
C VAL A 9 6.13 -10.49 -23.03
N ASP A 10 4.95 -11.02 -22.70
CA ASP A 10 4.02 -11.53 -23.70
C ASP A 10 3.16 -10.39 -24.30
N SER A 11 2.26 -10.74 -25.22
CA SER A 11 1.42 -9.77 -25.93
C SER A 11 0.45 -9.04 -25.00
N LYS A 12 0.21 -9.55 -23.80
CA LYS A 12 -0.67 -8.95 -22.81
C LYS A 12 0.08 -8.22 -21.70
N GLY A 13 1.39 -8.04 -21.85
CA GLY A 13 2.21 -7.33 -20.87
C GLY A 13 2.59 -8.18 -19.66
N ARG A 14 2.48 -9.50 -19.72
CA ARG A 14 2.77 -10.39 -18.60
C ARG A 14 4.17 -10.96 -18.69
N VAL A 15 4.78 -11.16 -17.54
CA VAL A 15 6.04 -11.90 -17.41
C VAL A 15 5.86 -13.02 -16.40
N LEU A 16 6.56 -14.13 -16.60
CA LEU A 16 6.57 -15.22 -15.62
C LEU A 16 7.75 -15.01 -14.69
N ILE A 17 7.49 -14.94 -13.39
CA ILE A 17 8.56 -14.94 -12.40
C ILE A 17 9.14 -16.34 -12.33
N PRO A 18 10.46 -16.52 -12.56
CA PRO A 18 11.07 -17.85 -12.55
C PRO A 18 10.81 -18.62 -11.26
N VAL A 19 10.66 -19.94 -11.38
CA VAL A 19 10.26 -20.81 -10.27
C VAL A 19 11.23 -20.76 -9.09
N ASP A 20 12.52 -20.69 -9.35
CA ASP A 20 13.54 -20.59 -8.31
C ASP A 20 13.41 -19.26 -7.52
N MET A 21 13.14 -18.17 -8.22
CA MET A 21 12.93 -16.88 -7.57
C MET A 21 11.64 -16.88 -6.73
N ARG A 22 10.57 -17.51 -7.24
CA ARG A 22 9.34 -17.65 -6.48
C ARG A 22 9.57 -18.43 -5.19
N ALA A 23 10.30 -19.52 -5.27
CA ALA A 23 10.61 -20.35 -4.11
C ALA A 23 11.47 -19.59 -3.09
N ASP A 24 12.53 -18.92 -3.55
CA ASP A 24 13.45 -18.21 -2.66
C ASP A 24 12.80 -16.98 -2.01
N MET A 25 11.87 -16.34 -2.68
CA MET A 25 11.22 -15.12 -2.20
C MET A 25 9.85 -15.37 -1.58
N SER A 26 9.47 -16.64 -1.43
CA SER A 26 8.16 -17.03 -0.88
C SER A 26 6.98 -16.45 -1.65
N ILE A 27 7.10 -16.40 -2.96
CA ILE A 27 6.03 -15.93 -3.84
C ILE A 27 5.19 -17.11 -4.29
N ALA A 28 3.92 -17.11 -3.89
CA ALA A 28 2.98 -18.18 -4.21
C ALA A 28 1.71 -17.60 -4.78
N ASP A 29 0.76 -18.47 -5.12
CA ASP A 29 -0.56 -18.02 -5.58
C ASP A 29 -1.21 -17.14 -4.51
N GLY A 30 -1.65 -15.96 -4.92
CA GLY A 30 -2.28 -15.00 -4.02
C GLY A 30 -1.32 -14.05 -3.31
N THR A 31 0.00 -14.19 -3.50
CA THR A 31 0.96 -13.24 -2.95
C THR A 31 0.79 -11.88 -3.61
N HIS A 32 0.66 -10.83 -2.81
CA HIS A 32 0.65 -9.47 -3.33
C HIS A 32 2.08 -8.98 -3.56
N ILE A 33 2.27 -8.30 -4.67
CA ILE A 33 3.57 -7.75 -5.03
C ILE A 33 3.42 -6.26 -5.27
N LEU A 34 4.22 -5.47 -4.56
CA LEU A 34 4.32 -4.04 -4.81
C LEU A 34 5.24 -3.83 -6.02
N VAL A 35 4.72 -3.19 -7.04
CA VAL A 35 5.51 -2.85 -8.23
C VAL A 35 5.74 -1.35 -8.22
N THR A 36 7.00 -0.95 -8.19
CA THR A 36 7.40 0.45 -8.15
C THR A 36 8.22 0.79 -9.39
N ARG A 37 7.85 1.89 -10.03
CA ARG A 37 8.60 2.41 -11.17
C ARG A 37 9.71 3.34 -10.68
N ASP A 38 10.94 3.06 -11.07
CA ASP A 38 12.08 3.91 -10.81
C ASP A 38 12.55 4.49 -12.15
N GLU A 39 12.04 5.65 -12.50
CA GLU A 39 12.32 6.28 -13.78
C GLU A 39 13.77 6.72 -13.93
N SER A 40 14.39 7.18 -12.85
CA SER A 40 15.75 7.69 -12.91
C SER A 40 16.78 6.59 -13.23
N ASN A 41 16.50 5.35 -12.84
CA ASN A 41 17.37 4.21 -13.10
C ASN A 41 16.83 3.28 -14.20
N GLY A 42 15.63 3.55 -14.71
CA GLY A 42 15.00 2.71 -15.73
C GLY A 42 14.63 1.33 -15.23
N HIS A 43 14.25 1.21 -13.96
CA HIS A 43 13.94 -0.09 -13.33
C HIS A 43 12.47 -0.18 -12.93
N LEU A 44 11.97 -1.40 -12.96
CA LEU A 44 10.79 -1.78 -12.20
C LEU A 44 11.27 -2.58 -11.01
N ARG A 45 10.84 -2.19 -9.82
CA ARG A 45 11.14 -2.92 -8.59
C ARG A 45 9.89 -3.67 -8.16
N MET A 46 10.05 -4.96 -7.88
CA MET A 46 8.96 -5.79 -7.39
C MET A 46 9.33 -6.30 -6.01
N THR A 47 8.44 -6.07 -5.04
CA THR A 47 8.67 -6.46 -3.66
C THR A 47 7.49 -7.30 -3.19
N PRO A 48 7.72 -8.57 -2.81
CA PRO A 48 6.65 -9.39 -2.23
C PRO A 48 6.21 -8.81 -0.88
N ILE A 49 4.91 -8.81 -0.63
CA ILE A 49 4.34 -8.30 0.62
C ILE A 49 3.82 -9.48 1.43
N PRO A 50 4.27 -9.66 2.68
CA PRO A 50 3.81 -10.77 3.51
C PRO A 50 2.30 -10.74 3.71
N LYS A 51 1.67 -11.90 3.67
CA LYS A 51 0.24 -12.04 3.85
C LYS A 51 -0.19 -11.49 5.22
N GLY A 52 -1.27 -10.70 5.22
CA GLY A 52 -1.81 -10.13 6.45
C GLY A 52 -1.05 -8.93 6.99
N SER A 53 -0.05 -8.44 6.26
CA SER A 53 0.74 -7.27 6.69
C SER A 53 0.22 -5.95 6.11
N MET A 54 -0.90 -5.98 5.39
CA MET A 54 -1.47 -4.78 4.78
C MET A 54 -2.91 -4.56 5.21
N ALA A 55 -3.28 -3.29 5.27
CA ALA A 55 -4.67 -2.89 5.43
C ALA A 55 -5.07 -1.97 4.29
N GLU A 56 -6.31 -2.12 3.85
CA GLU A 56 -6.94 -1.21 2.92
C GLU A 56 -7.77 -0.23 3.73
N VAL A 57 -7.52 1.06 3.55
CA VAL A 57 -8.16 2.13 4.30
C VAL A 57 -8.97 2.99 3.34
N SER A 58 -10.20 3.28 3.74
CA SER A 58 -11.07 4.22 3.04
C SER A 58 -11.54 5.27 4.05
N MET A 59 -11.52 6.54 3.66
CA MET A 59 -12.00 7.62 4.52
C MET A 59 -12.40 8.82 3.68
N LYS A 60 -13.08 9.76 4.31
CA LYS A 60 -13.43 11.05 3.72
C LYS A 60 -12.77 12.16 4.51
N ILE A 61 -12.20 13.11 3.81
CA ILE A 61 -11.60 14.30 4.41
C ILE A 61 -12.30 15.55 3.88
N CYS A 62 -12.46 16.54 4.74
CA CYS A 62 -13.13 17.80 4.37
C CYS A 62 -12.21 18.78 3.65
N GLU A 63 -10.89 18.65 3.83
CA GLU A 63 -9.89 19.47 3.16
C GLU A 63 -8.69 18.62 2.78
N PHE A 64 -8.18 18.80 1.58
CA PHE A 64 -7.03 18.04 1.12
C PHE A 64 -5.77 18.29 1.96
N SER A 65 -5.68 19.46 2.59
CA SER A 65 -4.57 19.79 3.51
C SER A 65 -4.47 18.82 4.70
N LEU A 66 -5.56 18.12 5.03
CA LEU A 66 -5.55 17.10 6.09
C LEU A 66 -4.68 15.89 5.74
N MET A 67 -4.33 15.70 4.48
CA MET A 67 -3.44 14.59 4.10
C MET A 67 -2.09 14.68 4.80
N ALA A 68 -1.58 15.88 5.03
CA ALA A 68 -0.32 16.05 5.77
C ALA A 68 -0.48 15.55 7.22
N SER A 69 -1.60 15.85 7.86
CA SER A 69 -1.90 15.38 9.22
C SER A 69 -2.06 13.86 9.27
N VAL A 70 -2.74 13.30 8.28
CA VAL A 70 -2.90 11.84 8.15
C VAL A 70 -1.54 11.17 7.99
N ALA A 71 -0.73 11.66 7.08
CA ALA A 71 0.59 11.09 6.83
C ALA A 71 1.49 11.17 8.07
N ALA A 72 1.47 12.29 8.78
CA ALA A 72 2.25 12.46 10.00
C ALA A 72 1.78 11.52 11.12
N ALA A 73 0.48 11.37 11.30
CA ALA A 73 -0.09 10.48 12.30
C ALA A 73 0.28 9.01 12.03
N LEU A 74 0.19 8.59 10.78
CA LEU A 74 0.53 7.21 10.41
C LEU A 74 2.03 6.96 10.56
N SER A 75 2.86 7.84 10.04
CA SER A 75 4.30 7.73 10.14
C SER A 75 4.77 7.73 11.60
N GLY A 76 4.19 8.57 12.45
CA GLY A 76 4.51 8.63 13.87
C GLY A 76 4.14 7.38 14.65
N ASN A 77 3.30 6.52 14.10
CA ASN A 77 2.85 5.28 14.73
C ASN A 77 3.33 4.03 13.98
N SER A 78 4.35 4.17 13.16
CA SER A 78 4.99 3.08 12.42
C SER A 78 4.10 2.43 11.35
N PHE A 79 3.10 3.15 10.87
CA PHE A 79 2.30 2.73 9.72
C PHE A 79 2.86 3.39 8.47
N ASN A 80 3.18 2.62 7.45
CA ASN A 80 3.70 3.13 6.19
C ASN A 80 2.63 3.12 5.11
N ILE A 81 2.41 4.25 4.48
CA ILE A 81 1.50 4.35 3.34
C ILE A 81 2.23 3.82 2.11
N ILE A 82 1.71 2.74 1.52
CA ILE A 82 2.28 2.14 0.31
C ILE A 82 1.76 2.87 -0.92
N MET A 83 0.45 3.09 -0.95
CA MET A 83 -0.24 3.74 -2.06
C MET A 83 -1.37 4.57 -1.49
N SER A 84 -1.68 5.67 -2.14
CA SER A 84 -2.87 6.43 -1.84
C SER A 84 -3.45 7.00 -3.12
N GLU A 85 -4.76 7.07 -3.18
CA GLU A 85 -5.46 7.76 -4.25
C GLU A 85 -6.58 8.60 -3.66
N SER A 86 -6.87 9.69 -4.31
CA SER A 86 -7.90 10.62 -3.86
C SER A 86 -8.89 10.88 -4.97
N LYS A 87 -10.15 11.01 -4.59
CA LYS A 87 -11.23 11.34 -5.50
C LYS A 87 -12.09 12.41 -4.86
N ARG A 88 -12.18 13.56 -5.51
CA ARG A 88 -13.06 14.62 -5.04
C ARG A 88 -14.52 14.23 -5.29
N ILE A 89 -15.32 14.21 -4.23
CA ILE A 89 -16.73 13.84 -4.31
C ILE A 89 -17.58 15.10 -4.51
N ASP A 90 -17.32 16.13 -3.70
CA ASP A 90 -17.99 17.43 -3.81
C ASP A 90 -17.07 18.53 -3.27
N GLU A 91 -17.56 19.74 -3.09
CA GLU A 91 -16.75 20.86 -2.65
C GLU A 91 -16.15 20.69 -1.25
N LYS A 92 -16.76 19.86 -0.42
CA LYS A 92 -16.39 19.70 0.99
C LYS A 92 -15.85 18.32 1.33
N ASN A 93 -15.89 17.38 0.38
CA ASN A 93 -15.51 16.01 0.67
C ASN A 93 -14.60 15.43 -0.42
N THR A 94 -13.51 14.85 0.03
CA THR A 94 -12.60 14.08 -0.81
C THR A 94 -12.51 12.67 -0.21
N GLU A 95 -12.73 11.65 -1.05
CA GLU A 95 -12.53 10.27 -0.65
C GLU A 95 -11.07 9.90 -0.82
N ILE A 96 -10.50 9.31 0.20
CA ILE A 96 -9.13 8.82 0.20
C ILE A 96 -9.15 7.31 0.36
N ARG A 97 -8.42 6.62 -0.50
CA ARG A 97 -8.15 5.19 -0.37
C ARG A 97 -6.67 5.00 -0.25
N MET A 98 -6.26 4.20 0.73
CA MET A 98 -4.86 3.94 0.99
C MET A 98 -4.62 2.46 1.17
N LEU A 99 -3.42 2.03 0.81
CA LEU A 99 -2.88 0.75 1.19
C LEU A 99 -1.78 1.02 2.21
N VAL A 100 -1.91 0.44 3.39
CA VAL A 100 -1.01 0.72 4.51
C VAL A 100 -0.29 -0.56 4.91
N ASP A 101 1.02 -0.46 5.05
CA ASP A 101 1.85 -1.55 5.57
C ASP A 101 1.81 -1.52 7.10
N LEU A 102 1.38 -2.62 7.69
CA LEU A 102 1.23 -2.79 9.14
C LEU A 102 2.40 -3.54 9.78
N SER A 103 3.38 -3.96 8.98
CA SER A 103 4.41 -4.89 9.46
C SER A 103 5.21 -4.36 10.66
N GLU A 104 5.50 -3.06 10.68
CA GLU A 104 6.23 -2.43 11.77
C GLU A 104 5.34 -2.02 12.95
N ALA A 105 4.03 -2.01 12.76
CA ALA A 105 3.06 -1.58 13.76
C ALA A 105 2.34 -2.75 14.43
N SER A 106 2.95 -3.93 14.45
CA SER A 106 2.36 -5.15 15.01
C SER A 106 1.00 -5.53 14.38
N ARG A 107 0.76 -5.11 13.14
CA ARG A 107 -0.43 -5.42 12.35
C ARG A 107 -1.74 -5.07 13.05
N ASN A 108 -1.75 -3.99 13.82
CA ASN A 108 -2.91 -3.60 14.62
C ASN A 108 -3.85 -2.67 13.84
N MET A 109 -4.88 -3.26 13.22
CA MET A 109 -5.87 -2.50 12.45
C MET A 109 -6.78 -1.64 13.33
N ASP A 110 -7.05 -2.05 14.56
CA ASP A 110 -7.87 -1.28 15.47
C ASP A 110 -7.19 0.03 15.87
N ALA A 111 -5.89 -0.02 16.13
CA ALA A 111 -5.10 1.17 16.41
C ALA A 111 -5.10 2.12 15.19
N LEU A 112 -4.96 1.57 14.00
CA LEU A 112 -4.98 2.35 12.76
C LEU A 112 -6.32 3.09 12.61
N ARG A 113 -7.43 2.37 12.82
CA ARG A 113 -8.77 2.97 12.74
C ARG A 113 -8.93 4.07 13.78
N GLU A 114 -8.49 3.82 15.00
CA GLU A 114 -8.60 4.79 16.09
C GLU A 114 -7.78 6.05 15.81
N ILE A 115 -6.56 5.91 15.35
CA ILE A 115 -5.68 7.04 15.02
C ILE A 115 -6.33 7.92 13.95
N LEU A 116 -6.83 7.32 12.89
CA LEU A 116 -7.46 8.06 11.80
C LEU A 116 -8.76 8.72 12.22
N SER A 117 -9.56 8.02 13.01
CA SER A 117 -10.85 8.54 13.47
C SER A 117 -10.71 9.74 14.44
N ASN A 118 -9.56 9.87 15.09
CA ASN A 118 -9.30 10.97 16.02
C ASN A 118 -8.79 12.24 15.34
N ILE A 119 -8.52 12.19 14.05
CA ILE A 119 -8.11 13.39 13.32
C ILE A 119 -9.34 14.20 12.97
N GLU A 120 -9.39 15.45 13.42
CA GLU A 120 -10.49 16.34 13.11
C GLU A 120 -10.60 16.56 11.61
N GLY A 121 -11.80 16.42 11.06
CA GLY A 121 -12.02 16.55 9.62
C GLY A 121 -11.92 15.26 8.83
N VAL A 122 -11.52 14.17 9.47
CA VAL A 122 -11.51 12.83 8.89
C VAL A 122 -12.77 12.09 9.32
N ASN A 123 -13.51 11.56 8.36
CA ASN A 123 -14.79 10.89 8.58
C ASN A 123 -14.87 9.59 7.80
N ALA A 124 -15.85 8.76 8.15
CA ALA A 124 -16.19 7.53 7.44
C ALA A 124 -14.97 6.62 7.26
N VAL A 125 -14.20 6.45 8.34
CA VAL A 125 -13.01 5.61 8.33
C VAL A 125 -13.41 4.14 8.30
N ASP A 126 -12.93 3.43 7.28
CA ASP A 126 -13.11 1.99 7.16
C ASP A 126 -11.73 1.35 6.94
N VAL A 127 -11.42 0.33 7.72
CA VAL A 127 -10.14 -0.38 7.66
C VAL A 127 -10.41 -1.87 7.52
N ALA A 128 -9.87 -2.46 6.48
CA ALA A 128 -10.04 -3.89 6.20
C ALA A 128 -8.69 -4.54 5.92
N ALA A 129 -8.56 -5.80 6.28
CA ALA A 129 -7.37 -6.58 5.94
C ALA A 129 -7.32 -6.83 4.43
N LYS A 130 -6.14 -6.78 3.88
CA LYS A 130 -5.94 -7.07 2.47
C LYS A 130 -5.14 -8.36 2.26
#